data_dcbfd1029ebe2a87aea1cc72cb272410
#
_entry.id   dcbfd1029ebe2a87aea1cc72cb272410
#
_cell.length_a   1.000
_cell.length_b   1.000
_cell.length_c   1.000
_cell.angle_alpha   90.00
_cell.angle_beta   90.00
_cell.angle_gamma   90.00
#
_symmetry.space_group_name_H-M   'P 1'
#
loop_
_entity.id
_entity.type
_entity.pdbx_description
1 polymer ?
#
loop_
_entity_poly.entity_id
_entity_poly.type
_entity_poly.pdbx_seq_one_letter_code
_entity_poly.pdbx_strand_id
1 'polypeptide(L)'
;MAITATNSLDAQSSATASLNGTSTADSEQRFLKLLVTQLNNQDPLNPLANAELTSQLAQMSTVSGIEKLNTTLDSLVNQSGANQALQAASLIGRTVLVPGQDIKYASGSDTKFGVEMLGSADKVSVSVTNAKGDVVRTFDLGAQPMGVTNMVWDGKSDDGTQLADGDYTISVAGTSGVDKVAANTLTYENVASVVQSGGSVSLDVGKPAKVSLSDVKLIL
;
A
#
# COMPACT_ATOMS: atom_id res chain seq x y z
N MET A 1 35.59 -29.25 -38.37
CA MET A 1 35.03 -28.07 -39.02
C MET A 1 33.65 -27.81 -38.45
N ALA A 2 33.56 -26.83 -37.55
CA ALA A 2 32.30 -26.42 -36.96
C ALA A 2 31.93 -25.06 -37.57
N ILE A 3 30.76 -24.94 -38.15
CA ILE A 3 30.21 -23.76 -38.75
C ILE A 3 29.32 -23.08 -37.70
N THR A 4 29.77 -21.94 -37.24
CA THR A 4 29.03 -21.02 -36.39
C THR A 4 28.00 -20.27 -37.23
N ALA A 5 26.71 -20.51 -37.00
CA ALA A 5 25.63 -19.67 -37.50
C ALA A 5 25.38 -18.54 -36.53
N THR A 6 25.73 -17.33 -36.90
CA THR A 6 25.44 -16.09 -36.19
C THR A 6 24.00 -15.68 -36.38
N ASN A 7 23.33 -15.53 -35.25
CA ASN A 7 21.94 -15.11 -35.10
C ASN A 7 21.83 -13.60 -35.39
N SER A 8 21.18 -13.22 -36.50
CA SER A 8 20.89 -11.83 -36.89
C SER A 8 19.38 -11.56 -36.76
N LEU A 9 18.84 -11.58 -35.53
CA LEU A 9 17.41 -11.30 -35.24
C LEU A 9 17.17 -10.14 -34.27
N ASP A 10 18.20 -9.36 -33.93
CA ASP A 10 18.05 -8.27 -32.93
C ASP A 10 17.92 -6.86 -33.52
N ALA A 11 17.75 -6.71 -34.84
CA ALA A 11 17.70 -5.37 -35.46
C ALA A 11 16.29 -4.87 -35.83
N GLN A 12 15.22 -5.61 -35.53
CA GLN A 12 13.85 -5.27 -35.95
C GLN A 12 12.93 -4.75 -34.85
N SER A 13 13.39 -4.72 -33.60
CA SER A 13 12.54 -4.30 -32.46
C SER A 13 12.65 -2.81 -32.08
N SER A 14 13.58 -2.07 -32.69
CA SER A 14 13.82 -0.65 -32.33
C SER A 14 13.09 0.36 -33.21
N ALA A 15 12.36 -0.08 -34.23
CA ALA A 15 11.73 0.85 -35.20
C ALA A 15 10.26 1.19 -34.90
N THR A 16 9.61 0.52 -33.97
CA THR A 16 8.19 0.77 -33.63
C THR A 16 7.97 1.69 -32.42
N ALA A 17 9.03 2.06 -31.71
CA ALA A 17 8.93 2.92 -30.52
C ALA A 17 8.94 4.44 -30.83
N SER A 18 9.11 4.85 -32.11
CA SER A 18 9.28 6.27 -32.46
C SER A 18 8.06 6.95 -33.10
N LEU A 19 6.92 6.29 -33.22
CA LEU A 19 5.73 6.86 -33.87
C LEU A 19 4.64 7.38 -32.91
N ASN A 20 4.86 7.34 -31.60
CA ASN A 20 3.85 7.77 -30.63
C ASN A 20 4.19 9.08 -29.90
N GLY A 21 5.07 9.92 -30.45
CA GLY A 21 5.62 11.13 -29.82
C GLY A 21 5.11 12.46 -30.36
N THR A 22 4.03 12.51 -31.11
CA THR A 22 3.37 13.80 -31.40
C THR A 22 2.49 14.17 -30.23
N SER A 23 2.97 15.11 -29.40
CA SER A 23 2.17 15.64 -28.31
C SER A 23 0.86 16.22 -28.87
N THR A 24 -0.23 16.06 -28.13
CA THR A 24 -1.55 16.62 -28.49
C THR A 24 -1.42 18.12 -28.76
N ALA A 25 -0.50 18.80 -28.09
CA ALA A 25 -0.17 20.21 -28.29
C ALA A 25 0.46 20.47 -29.68
N ASP A 26 1.32 19.59 -30.19
CA ASP A 26 1.90 19.74 -31.53
C ASP A 26 0.84 19.53 -32.62
N SER A 27 -0.09 18.62 -32.40
CA SER A 27 -1.22 18.37 -33.29
C SER A 27 -2.17 19.57 -33.35
N GLU A 28 -2.44 20.19 -32.20
CA GLU A 28 -3.26 21.40 -32.07
C GLU A 28 -2.62 22.60 -32.78
N GLN A 29 -1.30 22.81 -32.61
CA GLN A 29 -0.55 23.87 -33.29
C GLN A 29 -0.49 23.67 -34.81
N ARG A 30 -0.29 22.45 -35.29
CA ARG A 30 -0.32 22.13 -36.74
C ARG A 30 -1.70 22.39 -37.34
N PHE A 31 -2.75 22.03 -36.61
CA PHE A 31 -4.13 22.27 -37.02
C PHE A 31 -4.43 23.78 -37.11
N LEU A 32 -4.12 24.55 -36.05
CA LEU A 32 -4.30 26.01 -36.08
C LEU A 32 -3.56 26.67 -37.26
N LYS A 33 -2.37 26.21 -37.56
CA LYS A 33 -1.58 26.69 -38.72
C LYS A 33 -2.26 26.32 -40.03
N LEU A 34 -2.81 25.13 -40.18
CA LEU A 34 -3.58 24.70 -41.35
C LEU A 34 -4.89 25.49 -41.48
N LEU A 35 -5.58 25.74 -40.38
CA LEU A 35 -6.82 26.53 -40.38
C LEU A 35 -6.59 27.96 -40.81
N VAL A 36 -5.53 28.62 -40.31
CA VAL A 36 -5.14 29.98 -40.70
C VAL A 36 -4.71 30.02 -42.20
N THR A 37 -4.00 28.99 -42.66
CA THR A 37 -3.61 28.90 -44.07
C THR A 37 -4.82 28.68 -45.00
N GLN A 38 -5.82 27.89 -44.54
CA GLN A 38 -7.04 27.65 -45.27
C GLN A 38 -7.98 28.87 -45.27
N LEU A 39 -8.06 29.62 -44.15
CA LEU A 39 -8.84 30.87 -44.07
C LEU A 39 -8.31 31.94 -45.05
N ASN A 40 -7.01 31.96 -45.27
CA ASN A 40 -6.38 32.89 -46.23
C ASN A 40 -6.51 32.45 -47.68
N ASN A 41 -6.96 31.21 -47.98
CA ASN A 41 -7.01 30.65 -49.33
C ASN A 41 -8.37 30.00 -49.68
N GLN A 42 -9.46 30.24 -48.90
CA GLN A 42 -10.75 29.56 -49.05
C GLN A 42 -11.65 30.11 -50.16
N ASP A 43 -12.09 29.19 -51.06
CA ASP A 43 -13.26 29.28 -51.90
C ASP A 43 -14.54 28.92 -51.06
N PRO A 44 -15.63 29.70 -51.03
CA PRO A 44 -16.74 29.63 -50.08
C PRO A 44 -17.69 28.42 -50.20
N LEU A 45 -17.34 27.38 -50.98
CA LEU A 45 -18.29 26.32 -51.38
C LEU A 45 -18.27 25.01 -50.57
N ASN A 46 -17.50 24.85 -49.48
CA ASN A 46 -17.49 23.58 -48.74
C ASN A 46 -17.42 23.76 -47.23
N PRO A 47 -18.48 24.17 -46.53
CA PRO A 47 -18.51 24.41 -45.08
C PRO A 47 -18.56 23.15 -44.21
N LEU A 48 -18.94 21.97 -44.76
CA LEU A 48 -19.18 20.75 -43.97
C LEU A 48 -17.91 20.07 -43.49
N ALA A 49 -16.82 20.10 -44.25
CA ALA A 49 -15.54 19.52 -43.86
C ALA A 49 -14.92 20.23 -42.64
N ASN A 50 -15.17 21.52 -42.48
CA ASN A 50 -14.62 22.30 -41.38
C ASN A 50 -15.38 22.03 -40.06
N ALA A 51 -16.67 21.69 -40.08
CA ALA A 51 -17.44 21.34 -38.90
C ALA A 51 -16.99 20.00 -38.29
N GLU A 52 -16.72 19.02 -39.15
CA GLU A 52 -16.21 17.70 -38.74
C GLU A 52 -14.80 17.80 -38.07
N LEU A 53 -13.89 18.52 -38.72
CA LEU A 53 -12.55 18.78 -38.19
C LEU A 53 -12.56 19.54 -36.86
N THR A 54 -13.46 20.53 -36.72
CA THR A 54 -13.62 21.27 -35.46
C THR A 54 -14.18 20.39 -34.36
N SER A 55 -15.11 19.45 -34.69
CA SER A 55 -15.64 18.48 -33.74
C SER A 55 -14.55 17.52 -33.26
N GLN A 56 -13.73 16.99 -34.16
CA GLN A 56 -12.60 16.10 -33.81
C GLN A 56 -11.57 16.83 -32.93
N LEU A 57 -11.27 18.10 -33.24
CA LEU A 57 -10.37 18.91 -32.43
C LEU A 57 -10.95 19.16 -31.02
N ALA A 58 -12.24 19.46 -30.90
CA ALA A 58 -12.88 19.62 -29.60
C ALA A 58 -12.80 18.34 -28.76
N GLN A 59 -12.96 17.17 -29.40
CA GLN A 59 -12.78 15.88 -28.75
C GLN A 59 -11.33 15.67 -28.32
N MET A 60 -10.35 15.95 -29.17
CA MET A 60 -8.92 15.86 -28.83
C MET A 60 -8.54 16.82 -27.69
N SER A 61 -9.04 18.04 -27.71
CA SER A 61 -8.82 19.01 -26.62
C SER A 61 -9.42 18.55 -25.32
N THR A 62 -10.58 17.89 -25.37
CA THR A 62 -11.20 17.27 -24.17
C THR A 62 -10.34 16.13 -23.63
N VAL A 63 -9.87 15.23 -24.50
CA VAL A 63 -8.97 14.13 -24.09
C VAL A 63 -7.67 14.69 -23.51
N SER A 64 -7.04 15.68 -24.14
CA SER A 64 -5.84 16.34 -23.63
C SER A 64 -6.09 17.02 -22.27
N GLY A 65 -7.26 17.63 -22.10
CA GLY A 65 -7.68 18.18 -20.81
C GLY A 65 -7.77 17.10 -19.71
N ILE A 66 -8.33 15.93 -20.03
CA ILE A 66 -8.43 14.79 -19.11
C ILE A 66 -7.04 14.24 -18.79
N GLU A 67 -6.14 14.12 -19.77
CA GLU A 67 -4.76 13.68 -19.56
C GLU A 67 -4.00 14.64 -18.63
N LYS A 68 -4.14 15.95 -18.82
CA LYS A 68 -3.57 16.97 -17.92
C LYS A 68 -4.14 16.88 -16.52
N LEU A 69 -5.44 16.63 -16.37
CA LEU A 69 -6.07 16.41 -15.07
C LEU A 69 -5.50 15.17 -14.38
N ASN A 70 -5.37 14.04 -15.08
CA ASN A 70 -4.77 12.84 -14.54
C ASN A 70 -3.32 13.09 -14.08
N THR A 71 -2.50 13.75 -14.91
CA THR A 71 -1.11 14.10 -14.54
C THR A 71 -1.05 15.00 -13.30
N THR A 72 -2.00 15.95 -13.19
CA THR A 72 -2.08 16.83 -12.03
C THR A 72 -2.49 16.07 -10.78
N LEU A 73 -3.44 15.13 -10.90
CA LEU A 73 -3.85 14.26 -9.79
C LEU A 73 -2.71 13.35 -9.34
N ASP A 74 -1.95 12.75 -10.26
CA ASP A 74 -0.76 11.96 -9.94
C ASP A 74 0.30 12.79 -9.21
N SER A 75 0.51 14.03 -9.64
CA SER A 75 1.42 14.96 -8.97
C SER A 75 0.96 15.29 -7.55
N LEU A 76 -0.35 15.47 -7.34
CA LEU A 76 -0.94 15.72 -6.02
C LEU A 76 -0.80 14.50 -5.09
N VAL A 77 -1.04 13.29 -5.62
CA VAL A 77 -0.84 12.03 -4.86
C VAL A 77 0.62 11.88 -4.44
N ASN A 78 1.56 12.12 -5.36
CA ASN A 78 2.99 12.04 -5.07
C ASN A 78 3.42 13.09 -4.03
N GLN A 79 2.90 14.30 -4.11
CA GLN A 79 3.16 15.36 -3.12
C GLN A 79 2.60 15.00 -1.74
N SER A 80 1.40 14.41 -1.70
CA SER A 80 0.81 13.93 -0.45
C SER A 80 1.66 12.81 0.16
N GLY A 81 2.12 11.85 -0.66
CA GLY A 81 3.02 10.78 -0.23
C GLY A 81 4.36 11.29 0.31
N ALA A 82 4.93 12.33 -0.32
CA ALA A 82 6.16 12.95 0.19
C ALA A 82 5.98 13.58 1.59
N ASN A 83 4.87 14.27 1.82
CA ASN A 83 4.56 14.83 3.13
C ASN A 83 4.34 13.73 4.19
N GLN A 84 3.65 12.64 3.84
CA GLN A 84 3.48 11.49 4.72
C GLN A 84 4.81 10.81 5.03
N ALA A 85 5.72 10.69 4.05
CA ALA A 85 7.05 10.12 4.25
C ALA A 85 7.89 10.93 5.25
N LEU A 86 7.81 12.26 5.19
CA LEU A 86 8.48 13.14 6.17
C LEU A 86 7.91 12.93 7.58
N GLN A 87 6.61 12.82 7.73
CA GLN A 87 6.00 12.51 9.03
C GLN A 87 6.40 11.11 9.51
N ALA A 88 6.37 10.12 8.64
CA ALA A 88 6.77 8.75 8.95
C ALA A 88 8.26 8.65 9.31
N ALA A 89 9.12 9.49 8.75
CA ALA A 89 10.55 9.53 9.08
C ALA A 89 10.82 9.83 10.56
N SER A 90 9.91 10.54 11.24
CA SER A 90 10.00 10.79 12.69
C SER A 90 9.77 9.53 13.54
N LEU A 91 9.25 8.46 12.93
CA LEU A 91 9.02 7.17 13.59
C LEU A 91 10.24 6.26 13.55
N ILE A 92 11.25 6.56 12.74
CA ILE A 92 12.47 5.74 12.65
C ILE A 92 13.15 5.66 14.02
N GLY A 93 13.44 4.44 14.46
CA GLY A 93 14.01 4.16 15.78
C GLY A 93 12.99 4.11 16.92
N ARG A 94 11.73 4.45 16.67
CA ARG A 94 10.64 4.31 17.65
C ARG A 94 10.01 2.93 17.60
N THR A 95 9.39 2.54 18.69
CA THR A 95 8.58 1.33 18.76
C THR A 95 7.12 1.67 18.45
N VAL A 96 6.53 0.93 17.54
CA VAL A 96 5.14 1.09 17.11
C VAL A 96 4.33 -0.18 17.35
N LEU A 97 3.05 -0.04 17.66
CA LEU A 97 2.11 -1.13 17.78
C LEU A 97 1.38 -1.30 16.44
N VAL A 98 1.56 -2.44 15.81
CA VAL A 98 1.09 -2.72 14.44
C VAL A 98 0.44 -4.11 14.36
N PRO A 99 -0.43 -4.38 13.37
CA PRO A 99 -0.96 -5.72 13.15
C PRO A 99 0.17 -6.75 12.99
N GLY A 100 0.07 -7.81 13.77
CA GLY A 100 1.06 -8.88 13.79
C GLY A 100 0.66 -9.96 14.77
N GLN A 101 1.14 -11.19 14.53
CA GLN A 101 0.85 -12.32 15.38
C GLN A 101 2.09 -12.96 16.00
N ASP A 102 3.27 -12.67 15.45
CA ASP A 102 4.51 -13.31 15.90
C ASP A 102 5.19 -12.44 16.96
N ILE A 103 5.46 -13.03 18.11
CA ILE A 103 6.13 -12.42 19.23
C ILE A 103 7.39 -13.23 19.58
N LYS A 104 8.43 -12.54 20.03
CA LYS A 104 9.62 -13.17 20.56
C LYS A 104 9.60 -13.12 22.08
N TYR A 105 9.83 -14.26 22.69
CA TYR A 105 10.01 -14.36 24.12
C TYR A 105 11.49 -14.63 24.47
N ALA A 106 12.00 -13.92 25.48
CA ALA A 106 13.29 -14.16 26.09
C ALA A 106 13.12 -14.26 27.59
N SER A 107 13.73 -15.29 28.19
CA SER A 107 13.62 -15.56 29.62
C SER A 107 14.03 -14.34 30.47
N GLY A 108 13.23 -14.04 31.47
CA GLY A 108 13.44 -12.91 32.36
C GLY A 108 12.94 -11.56 31.86
N SER A 109 12.28 -11.50 30.70
CA SER A 109 11.62 -10.30 30.21
C SER A 109 10.17 -10.55 29.86
N ASP A 110 9.32 -9.59 30.19
CA ASP A 110 7.92 -9.60 29.81
C ASP A 110 7.77 -9.27 28.32
N THR A 111 6.96 -10.05 27.61
CA THR A 111 6.62 -9.79 26.21
C THR A 111 5.32 -9.01 26.14
N LYS A 112 5.38 -7.80 25.53
CA LYS A 112 4.23 -6.93 25.33
C LYS A 112 3.61 -7.18 23.96
N PHE A 113 2.29 -7.17 23.91
CA PHE A 113 1.52 -7.24 22.66
C PHE A 113 0.16 -6.54 22.86
N GLY A 114 -0.64 -6.45 21.81
CA GLY A 114 -1.97 -5.86 21.89
C GLY A 114 -3.02 -6.72 21.21
N VAL A 115 -4.27 -6.41 21.51
CA VAL A 115 -5.44 -6.97 20.85
C VAL A 115 -6.34 -5.81 20.44
N GLU A 116 -6.76 -5.78 19.19
CA GLU A 116 -7.73 -4.82 18.69
C GLU A 116 -9.06 -5.51 18.43
N MET A 117 -10.09 -5.09 19.16
CA MET A 117 -11.45 -5.50 18.90
C MET A 117 -12.10 -4.56 17.89
N LEU A 118 -12.63 -5.07 16.79
CA LEU A 118 -13.35 -4.29 15.78
C LEU A 118 -14.85 -4.10 16.11
N GLY A 119 -15.31 -4.69 17.20
CA GLY A 119 -16.64 -4.55 17.78
C GLY A 119 -16.63 -4.97 19.23
N SER A 120 -17.67 -4.63 19.97
CA SER A 120 -17.83 -5.09 21.36
C SER A 120 -18.09 -6.60 21.39
N ALA A 121 -17.44 -7.32 22.31
CA ALA A 121 -17.59 -8.76 22.49
C ALA A 121 -17.89 -9.10 23.96
N ASP A 122 -18.73 -10.10 24.16
CA ASP A 122 -19.09 -10.58 25.54
C ASP A 122 -18.00 -11.51 26.11
N LYS A 123 -17.26 -12.17 25.20
CA LYS A 123 -16.15 -13.06 25.56
C LYS A 123 -15.00 -12.84 24.56
N VAL A 124 -13.82 -12.62 25.11
CA VAL A 124 -12.59 -12.52 24.33
C VAL A 124 -11.55 -13.43 24.95
N SER A 125 -10.99 -14.33 24.17
CA SER A 125 -9.87 -15.17 24.57
C SER A 125 -8.66 -14.92 23.66
N VAL A 126 -7.49 -14.89 24.26
CA VAL A 126 -6.21 -14.75 23.55
C VAL A 126 -5.36 -15.97 23.85
N SER A 127 -4.88 -16.62 22.82
CA SER A 127 -4.05 -17.82 22.95
C SER A 127 -2.65 -17.54 22.45
N VAL A 128 -1.65 -18.00 23.20
CA VAL A 128 -0.24 -18.04 22.79
C VAL A 128 0.11 -19.46 22.39
N THR A 129 0.69 -19.62 21.22
CA THR A 129 1.00 -20.92 20.60
C THR A 129 2.51 -21.01 20.35
N ASN A 130 3.12 -22.16 20.62
CA ASN A 130 4.52 -22.42 20.35
C ASN A 130 4.77 -22.73 18.86
N ALA A 131 6.03 -22.87 18.46
CA ALA A 131 6.44 -23.19 17.08
C ALA A 131 5.94 -24.58 16.58
N LYS A 132 5.46 -25.46 17.49
CA LYS A 132 4.89 -26.76 17.14
C LYS A 132 3.37 -26.69 16.87
N GLY A 133 2.74 -25.56 17.18
CA GLY A 133 1.30 -25.38 17.08
C GLY A 133 0.52 -25.70 18.36
N ASP A 134 1.21 -25.98 19.50
CA ASP A 134 0.54 -26.24 20.75
C ASP A 134 0.21 -24.92 21.45
N VAL A 135 -1.03 -24.79 21.95
CA VAL A 135 -1.42 -23.66 22.80
C VAL A 135 -0.76 -23.82 24.15
N VAL A 136 0.06 -22.86 24.54
CA VAL A 136 0.83 -22.89 25.81
C VAL A 136 0.25 -21.97 26.87
N ARG A 137 -0.46 -20.91 26.47
CA ARG A 137 -1.12 -19.97 27.38
C ARG A 137 -2.42 -19.48 26.79
N THR A 138 -3.44 -19.36 27.62
CA THR A 138 -4.72 -18.74 27.27
C THR A 138 -5.06 -17.66 28.27
N PHE A 139 -5.43 -16.48 27.76
CA PHE A 139 -5.95 -15.37 28.56
C PHE A 139 -7.43 -15.23 28.27
N ASP A 140 -8.26 -15.31 29.29
CA ASP A 140 -9.68 -14.97 29.21
C ASP A 140 -9.85 -13.51 29.68
N LEU A 141 -10.19 -12.64 28.74
CA LEU A 141 -10.37 -11.21 28.98
C LEU A 141 -11.81 -10.84 29.35
N GLY A 142 -12.73 -11.81 29.27
CA GLY A 142 -14.13 -11.54 29.46
C GLY A 142 -14.72 -10.61 28.41
N ALA A 143 -15.65 -9.76 28.82
CA ALA A 143 -16.26 -8.76 27.94
C ALA A 143 -15.28 -7.62 27.64
N GLN A 144 -15.14 -7.28 26.34
CA GLN A 144 -14.28 -6.20 25.89
C GLN A 144 -15.06 -5.26 24.97
N PRO A 145 -14.90 -3.93 25.14
CA PRO A 145 -15.43 -2.96 24.18
C PRO A 145 -14.60 -2.97 22.88
N MET A 146 -15.12 -2.34 21.84
CA MET A 146 -14.36 -2.02 20.66
C MET A 146 -13.14 -1.15 21.01
N GLY A 147 -11.96 -1.46 20.45
CA GLY A 147 -10.72 -0.72 20.67
C GLY A 147 -9.50 -1.59 20.89
N VAL A 148 -8.39 -0.98 21.30
CA VAL A 148 -7.11 -1.64 21.51
C VAL A 148 -6.90 -1.87 23.02
N THR A 149 -6.58 -3.11 23.38
CA THR A 149 -6.19 -3.50 24.73
C THR A 149 -4.73 -3.99 24.71
N ASN A 150 -3.89 -3.40 25.55
CA ASN A 150 -2.49 -3.81 25.70
C ASN A 150 -2.40 -4.98 26.71
N MET A 151 -1.56 -5.95 26.37
CA MET A 151 -1.33 -7.15 27.16
C MET A 151 0.16 -7.37 27.42
N VAL A 152 0.41 -8.10 28.47
CA VAL A 152 1.78 -8.50 28.88
C VAL A 152 1.77 -9.98 29.18
N TRP A 153 2.74 -10.71 28.66
CA TRP A 153 2.94 -12.12 28.93
C TRP A 153 4.29 -12.34 29.59
N ASP A 154 4.30 -13.02 30.70
CA ASP A 154 5.47 -13.33 31.54
C ASP A 154 6.26 -14.58 31.07
N GLY A 155 5.89 -15.14 29.90
CA GLY A 155 6.54 -16.34 29.35
C GLY A 155 6.20 -17.63 30.06
N LYS A 156 5.12 -17.66 30.85
CA LYS A 156 4.67 -18.88 31.51
C LYS A 156 3.49 -19.49 30.77
N SER A 157 3.41 -20.82 30.82
CA SER A 157 2.27 -21.61 30.40
C SER A 157 1.10 -21.51 31.40
N ASP A 158 -0.03 -22.13 31.06
CA ASP A 158 -1.23 -22.14 31.92
C ASP A 158 -0.98 -22.87 33.26
N ASP A 159 -0.08 -23.85 33.31
CA ASP A 159 0.35 -24.57 34.50
C ASP A 159 1.41 -23.83 35.36
N GLY A 160 1.84 -22.63 34.90
CA GLY A 160 2.85 -21.82 35.58
C GLY A 160 4.31 -22.19 35.26
N THR A 161 4.54 -23.15 34.35
CA THR A 161 5.89 -23.55 33.92
C THR A 161 6.50 -22.47 33.06
N GLN A 162 7.74 -22.09 33.34
CA GLN A 162 8.51 -21.15 32.52
C GLN A 162 8.84 -21.79 31.16
N LEU A 163 8.51 -21.09 30.10
CA LEU A 163 8.75 -21.55 28.73
C LEU A 163 10.14 -21.15 28.24
N ALA A 164 10.63 -21.83 27.21
CA ALA A 164 11.93 -21.56 26.60
C ALA A 164 11.90 -20.30 25.76
N ASP A 165 13.06 -19.69 25.58
CA ASP A 165 13.24 -18.60 24.62
C ASP A 165 12.90 -19.06 23.22
N GLY A 166 12.23 -18.20 22.45
CA GLY A 166 11.85 -18.53 21.10
C GLY A 166 10.74 -17.66 20.52
N ASP A 167 10.28 -18.09 19.35
CA ASP A 167 9.19 -17.44 18.64
C ASP A 167 7.87 -18.11 19.03
N TYR A 168 6.88 -17.29 19.31
CA TYR A 168 5.52 -17.68 19.65
C TYR A 168 4.53 -16.92 18.79
N THR A 169 3.35 -17.50 18.61
CA THR A 169 2.28 -16.88 17.83
C THR A 169 1.10 -16.57 18.73
N ILE A 170 0.55 -15.37 18.64
CA ILE A 170 -0.66 -14.96 19.34
C ILE A 170 -1.87 -15.02 18.42
N SER A 171 -3.00 -15.43 18.98
CA SER A 171 -4.27 -15.41 18.30
C SER A 171 -5.37 -14.90 19.22
N VAL A 172 -6.39 -14.25 18.66
CA VAL A 172 -7.52 -13.71 19.41
C VAL A 172 -8.83 -14.24 18.85
N ALA A 173 -9.75 -14.57 19.73
CA ALA A 173 -11.12 -14.93 19.39
C ALA A 173 -12.09 -14.12 20.24
N GLY A 174 -13.02 -13.42 19.59
CA GLY A 174 -14.08 -12.66 20.23
C GLY A 174 -15.47 -13.20 19.84
N THR A 175 -16.41 -13.23 20.77
CA THR A 175 -17.80 -13.59 20.49
C THR A 175 -18.76 -12.64 21.22
N SER A 176 -19.90 -12.35 20.58
CA SER A 176 -21.05 -11.67 21.18
C SER A 176 -22.29 -12.54 21.00
N GLY A 177 -22.74 -13.17 22.08
CA GLY A 177 -23.70 -14.26 22.00
C GLY A 177 -23.16 -15.43 21.19
N VAL A 178 -23.80 -15.72 20.05
CA VAL A 178 -23.39 -16.78 19.11
C VAL A 178 -22.53 -16.26 17.94
N ASP A 179 -22.42 -14.97 17.78
CA ASP A 179 -21.74 -14.34 16.64
C ASP A 179 -20.24 -14.11 16.93
N LYS A 180 -19.41 -14.33 15.92
CA LYS A 180 -17.97 -14.01 16.00
C LYS A 180 -17.77 -12.52 15.81
N VAL A 181 -16.99 -11.91 16.69
CA VAL A 181 -16.55 -10.53 16.58
C VAL A 181 -15.15 -10.51 15.98
N ALA A 182 -14.95 -9.70 14.94
CA ALA A 182 -13.65 -9.55 14.31
C ALA A 182 -12.67 -8.88 15.29
N ALA A 183 -11.46 -9.43 15.34
CA ALA A 183 -10.39 -8.93 16.19
C ALA A 183 -9.04 -9.17 15.51
N ASN A 184 -8.07 -8.29 15.79
CA ASN A 184 -6.70 -8.38 15.31
C ASN A 184 -5.75 -8.51 16.50
N THR A 185 -4.67 -9.26 16.29
CA THR A 185 -3.51 -9.23 17.18
C THR A 185 -2.55 -8.14 16.75
N LEU A 186 -1.90 -7.50 17.72
CA LEU A 186 -0.96 -6.40 17.49
C LEU A 186 0.37 -6.73 18.18
N THR A 187 1.47 -6.41 17.52
CA THR A 187 2.83 -6.60 18.05
C THR A 187 3.58 -5.27 18.12
N TYR A 188 4.45 -5.14 19.11
CA TYR A 188 5.36 -4.01 19.24
C TYR A 188 6.59 -4.24 18.37
N GLU A 189 6.80 -3.37 17.38
CA GLU A 189 7.90 -3.47 16.45
C GLU A 189 8.71 -2.17 16.41
N ASN A 190 10.01 -2.29 16.19
CA ASN A 190 10.86 -1.12 15.99
C ASN A 190 10.88 -0.73 14.51
N VAL A 191 10.68 0.55 14.23
CA VAL A 191 10.72 1.08 12.85
C VAL A 191 12.19 1.22 12.42
N ALA A 192 12.61 0.37 11.49
CA ALA A 192 13.97 0.40 10.95
C ALA A 192 14.14 1.44 9.84
N SER A 193 13.14 1.56 8.97
CA SER A 193 13.15 2.52 7.86
C SER A 193 11.74 2.83 7.35
N VAL A 194 11.64 3.88 6.53
CA VAL A 194 10.40 4.29 5.84
C VAL A 194 10.60 4.08 4.34
N VAL A 195 9.63 3.48 3.69
CA VAL A 195 9.64 3.22 2.25
C VAL A 195 8.47 3.94 1.61
N GLN A 196 8.77 4.74 0.58
CA GLN A 196 7.75 5.37 -0.27
C GLN A 196 7.74 4.69 -1.63
N SER A 197 6.56 4.31 -2.09
CA SER A 197 6.37 3.71 -3.42
C SER A 197 5.00 4.09 -3.97
N GLY A 198 4.95 4.65 -5.18
CA GLY A 198 3.70 4.98 -5.88
C GLY A 198 2.77 5.90 -5.09
N GLY A 199 3.30 6.86 -4.34
CA GLY A 199 2.50 7.78 -3.50
C GLY A 199 2.05 7.20 -2.15
N SER A 200 2.34 5.92 -1.87
CA SER A 200 2.04 5.26 -0.60
C SER A 200 3.30 5.20 0.29
N VAL A 201 3.10 5.34 1.60
CA VAL A 201 4.16 5.26 2.61
C VAL A 201 3.96 4.03 3.47
N SER A 202 5.02 3.25 3.64
CA SER A 202 5.05 2.07 4.49
C SER A 202 6.29 2.07 5.40
N LEU A 203 6.14 1.43 6.54
CA LEU A 203 7.18 1.25 7.54
C LEU A 203 7.84 -0.12 7.37
N ASP A 204 9.14 -0.15 7.41
CA ASP A 204 9.91 -1.37 7.53
C ASP A 204 10.18 -1.63 9.01
N VAL A 205 9.61 -2.69 9.52
CA VAL A 205 9.72 -3.10 10.92
C VAL A 205 10.59 -4.35 11.10
N GLY A 206 11.44 -4.64 10.11
CA GLY A 206 12.30 -5.83 10.12
C GLY A 206 11.57 -7.15 9.81
N LYS A 207 10.32 -7.08 9.37
CA LYS A 207 9.52 -8.24 8.91
C LYS A 207 9.42 -8.27 7.38
N PRO A 208 9.17 -9.44 6.76
CA PRO A 208 9.01 -9.54 5.30
C PRO A 208 7.90 -8.64 4.75
N ALA A 209 6.77 -8.54 5.46
CA ALA A 209 5.67 -7.65 5.11
C ALA A 209 5.92 -6.25 5.68
N LYS A 210 5.77 -5.24 4.84
CA LYS A 210 5.82 -3.84 5.26
C LYS A 210 4.47 -3.43 5.84
N VAL A 211 4.51 -2.53 6.82
CA VAL A 211 3.32 -2.04 7.52
C VAL A 211 2.93 -0.69 6.95
N SER A 212 1.66 -0.49 6.63
CA SER A 212 1.16 0.83 6.23
C SER A 212 1.23 1.80 7.42
N LEU A 213 1.48 3.07 7.14
CA LEU A 213 1.43 4.10 8.18
C LEU A 213 0.04 4.19 8.85
N SER A 214 -1.03 3.87 8.11
CA SER A 214 -2.41 3.82 8.63
C SER A 214 -2.67 2.69 9.64
N ASP A 215 -1.82 1.67 9.65
CA ASP A 215 -1.97 0.49 10.51
C ASP A 215 -1.29 0.66 11.87
N VAL A 216 -0.55 1.76 12.07
CA VAL A 216 0.07 2.10 13.34
C VAL A 216 -1.02 2.50 14.33
N LYS A 217 -1.15 1.74 15.43
CA LYS A 217 -2.16 1.96 16.47
C LYS A 217 -1.63 2.77 17.65
N LEU A 218 -0.32 2.63 17.96
CA LEU A 218 0.34 3.32 19.05
C LEU A 218 1.81 3.57 18.69
N ILE A 219 2.39 4.64 19.21
CA ILE A 219 3.80 5.01 19.08
C ILE A 219 4.37 5.23 20.48
N LEU A 220 5.55 4.61 20.75
CA LEU A 220 6.30 4.72 22.02
C LEU A 220 7.63 5.43 21.82
#